data_cd17c5f51528090c6a51edcfd23a6c33
#
_entry.id   cd17c5f51528090c6a51edcfd23a6c33
#
_cell.length_a   1.000
_cell.length_b   1.000
_cell.length_c   1.000
_cell.angle_alpha   90.00
_cell.angle_beta   90.00
_cell.angle_gamma   90.00
#
_symmetry.space_group_name_H-M   'P 1'
#
loop_
_entity.id
_entity.type
_entity.pdbx_description
1 polymer ?
#
loop_
_entity_poly.entity_id
_entity_poly.type
_entity_poly.pdbx_seq_one_letter_code
_entity_poly.pdbx_strand_id
1 'polypeptide(L)'
;MILLDNIEDPHNLGAIIRTANVVDAHGVIIPKRRASGLTATVAKTSAGAINYTPVAKVTNMTKTIQELKEKGMWFVCADMAGTSMYQLDMKGPIGLVIGNEGDGVSKLVKENCDFIASIPMKGEINSLNASVATGVMAYEILRQRL
;
A
#
# COMPACT_ATOMS: atom_id res chain seq x y z
N MET A 1 -5.83 -5.85 -0.43
CA MET A 1 -4.37 -6.10 -0.51
C MET A 1 -3.61 -4.79 -0.50
N ILE A 2 -2.48 -4.75 0.19
CA ILE A 2 -1.58 -3.59 0.18
C ILE A 2 -0.27 -4.05 -0.48
N LEU A 3 0.17 -3.30 -1.49
CA LEU A 3 1.40 -3.59 -2.22
C LEU A 3 2.39 -2.46 -1.99
N LEU A 4 3.61 -2.81 -1.57
CA LEU A 4 4.64 -1.84 -1.24
C LEU A 4 5.71 -1.82 -2.32
N ASP A 5 5.93 -0.65 -2.90
CA ASP A 5 6.97 -0.43 -3.90
C ASP A 5 8.08 0.42 -3.28
N ASN A 6 9.25 -0.17 -3.09
CA ASN A 6 10.43 0.50 -2.53
C ASN A 6 10.28 1.00 -1.08
N ILE A 7 9.56 0.29 -0.24
CA ILE A 7 9.53 0.58 1.21
C ILE A 7 10.64 -0.25 1.87
N GLU A 8 11.68 0.43 2.31
CA GLU A 8 12.88 -0.22 2.89
C GLU A 8 12.97 -0.10 4.41
N ASP A 9 12.29 0.89 5.00
CA ASP A 9 12.34 1.12 6.44
C ASP A 9 11.50 0.08 7.18
N PRO A 10 12.11 -0.71 8.10
CA PRO A 10 11.38 -1.72 8.86
C PRO A 10 10.29 -1.16 9.77
N HIS A 11 10.42 0.09 10.22
CA HIS A 11 9.37 0.74 11.02
C HIS A 11 8.13 1.01 10.17
N ASN A 12 8.30 1.50 8.93
CA ASN A 12 7.20 1.68 8.01
C ASN A 12 6.55 0.34 7.65
N LEU A 13 7.36 -0.67 7.34
CA LEU A 13 6.83 -1.99 7.00
C LEU A 13 5.98 -2.56 8.15
N GLY A 14 6.49 -2.51 9.37
CA GLY A 14 5.75 -2.98 10.54
C GLY A 14 4.44 -2.23 10.75
N ALA A 15 4.47 -0.90 10.66
CA ALA A 15 3.28 -0.06 10.81
C ALA A 15 2.24 -0.37 9.72
N ILE A 16 2.67 -0.62 8.49
CA ILE A 16 1.79 -0.96 7.38
C ILE A 16 1.13 -2.33 7.59
N ILE A 17 1.90 -3.33 8.06
CA ILE A 17 1.35 -4.65 8.38
C ILE A 17 0.29 -4.54 9.47
N ARG A 18 0.55 -3.71 10.49
CA ARG A 18 -0.42 -3.45 11.55
C ARG A 18 -1.70 -2.83 10.98
N THR A 19 -1.58 -1.83 10.13
CA THR A 19 -2.72 -1.21 9.45
C THR A 19 -3.49 -2.25 8.62
N ALA A 20 -2.79 -3.05 7.83
CA ALA A 20 -3.42 -4.10 7.02
C ALA A 20 -4.26 -5.05 7.87
N ASN A 21 -3.75 -5.43 9.04
CA ASN A 21 -4.49 -6.29 9.97
C ASN A 21 -5.78 -5.62 10.46
N VAL A 22 -5.69 -4.38 10.96
CA VAL A 22 -6.85 -3.73 11.59
C VAL A 22 -7.94 -3.32 10.60
N VAL A 23 -7.61 -3.16 9.31
CA VAL A 23 -8.61 -2.90 8.26
C VAL A 23 -9.08 -4.18 7.57
N ASP A 24 -8.63 -5.34 8.06
CA ASP A 24 -8.96 -6.66 7.50
C ASP A 24 -8.53 -6.81 6.04
N ALA A 25 -7.36 -6.28 5.67
CA ALA A 25 -6.78 -6.53 4.37
C ALA A 25 -6.34 -7.99 4.25
N HIS A 26 -6.44 -8.56 3.08
CA HIS A 26 -6.09 -9.98 2.85
C HIS A 26 -4.59 -10.25 3.00
N GLY A 27 -3.75 -9.25 2.81
CA GLY A 27 -2.31 -9.41 2.98
C GLY A 27 -1.53 -8.20 2.47
N VAL A 28 -0.22 -8.30 2.62
CA VAL A 28 0.75 -7.31 2.16
C VAL A 28 1.70 -7.98 1.19
N ILE A 29 1.97 -7.34 0.05
CA ILE A 29 2.92 -7.82 -0.95
C ILE A 29 4.12 -6.88 -0.97
N ILE A 30 5.31 -7.44 -0.85
CA ILE A 30 6.57 -6.70 -0.87
C ILE A 30 7.51 -7.30 -1.93
N PRO A 31 8.42 -6.49 -2.51
CA PRO A 31 9.43 -7.05 -3.41
C PRO A 31 10.48 -7.83 -2.62
N LYS A 32 11.05 -8.86 -3.24
CA LYS A 32 12.16 -9.63 -2.64
C LYS A 32 13.42 -8.81 -2.48
N ARG A 33 13.65 -7.88 -3.41
CA ARG A 33 14.81 -6.98 -3.40
C ARG A 33 14.39 -5.62 -2.88
N ARG A 34 15.30 -4.93 -2.19
CA ARG A 34 15.12 -3.56 -1.68
C ARG A 34 13.89 -3.43 -0.79
N ALA A 35 13.52 -4.49 -0.11
CA ALA A 35 12.50 -4.47 0.90
C ALA A 35 13.11 -4.80 2.26
N SER A 36 12.52 -4.28 3.31
CA SER A 36 12.86 -4.70 4.66
C SER A 36 12.57 -6.19 4.82
N GLY A 37 13.48 -6.90 5.47
CA GLY A 37 13.22 -8.28 5.87
C GLY A 37 12.17 -8.34 6.98
N LEU A 38 11.62 -9.53 7.19
CA LEU A 38 10.70 -9.77 8.30
C LEU A 38 11.52 -10.01 9.58
N THR A 39 12.02 -8.92 10.14
CA THR A 39 12.95 -8.90 11.28
C THR A 39 12.22 -8.77 12.61
N ALA A 40 12.97 -8.86 13.71
CA ALA A 40 12.44 -8.59 15.04
C ALA A 40 11.87 -7.16 15.15
N THR A 41 12.50 -6.18 14.48
CA THR A 41 11.99 -4.81 14.43
C THR A 41 10.61 -4.76 13.79
N VAL A 42 10.39 -5.47 12.69
CA VAL A 42 9.08 -5.53 12.01
C VAL A 42 8.06 -6.23 12.92
N ALA A 43 8.41 -7.31 13.57
CA ALA A 43 7.52 -7.98 14.52
C ALA A 43 7.09 -7.03 15.63
N LYS A 44 8.01 -6.24 16.17
CA LYS A 44 7.73 -5.27 17.23
C LYS A 44 6.87 -4.10 16.74
N THR A 45 7.24 -3.48 15.63
CA THR A 45 6.53 -2.30 15.09
C THR A 45 5.15 -2.66 14.52
N SER A 46 4.95 -3.91 14.11
CA SER A 46 3.63 -4.41 13.70
C SER A 46 2.73 -4.76 14.89
N ALA A 47 3.23 -4.66 16.12
CA ALA A 47 2.52 -5.08 17.34
C ALA A 47 2.03 -6.53 17.26
N GLY A 48 2.82 -7.42 16.62
CA GLY A 48 2.48 -8.82 16.43
C GLY A 48 1.54 -9.11 15.27
N ALA A 49 1.09 -8.10 14.53
CA ALA A 49 0.18 -8.30 13.39
C ALA A 49 0.78 -9.21 12.30
N ILE A 50 2.10 -9.27 12.19
CA ILE A 50 2.79 -10.15 11.25
C ILE A 50 2.44 -11.63 11.45
N ASN A 51 2.01 -12.00 12.65
CA ASN A 51 1.61 -13.38 12.94
C ASN A 51 0.21 -13.72 12.39
N TYR A 52 -0.57 -12.72 11.99
CA TYR A 52 -1.95 -12.88 11.55
C TYR A 52 -2.21 -12.39 10.13
N THR A 53 -1.32 -11.56 9.59
CA THR A 53 -1.48 -10.96 8.27
C THR A 53 -0.45 -11.56 7.32
N PRO A 54 -0.86 -12.26 6.26
CA PRO A 54 0.08 -12.82 5.30
C PRO A 54 0.93 -11.73 4.63
N VAL A 55 2.22 -11.99 4.51
CA VAL A 55 3.15 -11.13 3.78
C VAL A 55 3.81 -11.97 2.69
N ALA A 56 3.57 -11.62 1.44
CA ALA A 56 4.14 -12.30 0.29
C ALA A 56 5.28 -11.50 -0.31
N LYS A 57 6.38 -12.18 -0.66
CA LYS A 57 7.52 -11.59 -1.34
C LYS A 57 7.46 -11.95 -2.83
N VAL A 58 7.58 -10.94 -3.70
CA VAL A 58 7.52 -11.15 -5.15
C VAL A 58 8.78 -10.65 -5.83
N THR A 59 9.15 -11.28 -6.94
CA THR A 59 10.33 -10.92 -7.72
C THR A 59 10.05 -9.69 -8.59
N ASN A 60 8.85 -9.59 -9.14
CA ASN A 60 8.46 -8.54 -10.08
C ASN A 60 7.07 -8.00 -9.72
N MET A 61 7.04 -6.79 -9.16
CA MET A 61 5.78 -6.17 -8.71
C MET A 61 4.83 -5.93 -9.89
N THR A 62 5.33 -5.43 -11.01
CA THR A 62 4.52 -5.17 -12.20
C THR A 62 3.84 -6.44 -12.71
N LYS A 63 4.58 -7.53 -12.81
CA LYS A 63 4.04 -8.82 -13.23
C LYS A 63 2.97 -9.32 -12.25
N THR A 64 3.22 -9.16 -10.97
CA THR A 64 2.25 -9.54 -9.92
C THR A 64 0.95 -8.76 -10.08
N ILE A 65 1.04 -7.45 -10.31
CA ILE A 65 -0.14 -6.60 -10.56
C ILE A 65 -0.90 -7.09 -11.79
N GLN A 66 -0.20 -7.34 -12.89
CA GLN A 66 -0.82 -7.83 -14.12
C GLN A 66 -1.56 -9.15 -13.91
N GLU A 67 -0.95 -10.09 -13.21
CA GLU A 67 -1.57 -11.39 -12.91
C GLU A 67 -2.82 -11.25 -12.04
N LEU A 68 -2.78 -10.37 -11.04
CA LEU A 68 -3.93 -10.13 -10.17
C LEU A 68 -5.05 -9.36 -10.87
N LYS A 69 -4.71 -8.47 -11.80
CA LYS A 69 -5.72 -7.79 -12.64
C LYS A 69 -6.50 -8.80 -13.49
N GLU A 70 -5.82 -9.80 -14.04
CA GLU A 70 -6.48 -10.87 -14.80
C GLU A 70 -7.47 -11.65 -13.94
N LYS A 71 -7.27 -11.67 -12.62
CA LYS A 71 -8.18 -12.30 -11.66
C LYS A 71 -9.29 -11.38 -11.17
N GLY A 72 -9.39 -10.19 -11.72
CA GLY A 72 -10.47 -9.26 -11.42
C GLY A 72 -10.16 -8.17 -10.40
N MET A 73 -8.92 -8.03 -9.97
CA MET A 73 -8.54 -6.95 -9.04
C MET A 73 -8.33 -5.63 -9.77
N TRP A 74 -8.64 -4.55 -9.07
CA TRP A 74 -8.39 -3.18 -9.50
C TRP A 74 -7.28 -2.59 -8.63
N PHE A 75 -6.36 -1.84 -9.24
CA PHE A 75 -5.20 -1.29 -8.53
C PHE A 75 -5.27 0.22 -8.43
N VAL A 76 -5.10 0.71 -7.21
CA VAL A 76 -5.09 2.14 -6.87
C VAL A 76 -3.69 2.50 -6.42
N CYS A 77 -3.06 3.44 -7.11
CA CYS A 77 -1.73 3.94 -6.77
C CYS A 77 -1.87 5.23 -5.96
N ALA A 78 -1.21 5.29 -4.82
CA ALA A 78 -1.15 6.51 -4.03
C ALA A 78 -0.14 7.48 -4.63
N ASP A 79 -0.59 8.65 -5.07
CA ASP A 79 0.26 9.70 -5.62
C ASP A 79 -0.44 11.05 -5.49
N MET A 80 0.31 12.09 -5.11
CA MET A 80 -0.25 13.42 -4.89
C MET A 80 -0.84 14.06 -6.16
N ALA A 81 -0.45 13.58 -7.35
CA ALA A 81 -0.96 14.08 -8.63
C ALA A 81 -2.29 13.42 -9.04
N GLY A 82 -2.82 12.52 -8.23
CA GLY A 82 -4.04 11.78 -8.56
C GLY A 82 -5.33 12.50 -8.26
N THR A 83 -6.43 11.82 -8.55
CA THR A 83 -7.77 12.22 -8.14
C THR A 83 -7.92 12.05 -6.62
N SER A 84 -8.65 12.95 -5.97
CA SER A 84 -8.92 12.78 -4.54
C SER A 84 -9.49 11.39 -4.26
N MET A 85 -8.93 10.70 -3.27
CA MET A 85 -9.40 9.36 -2.88
C MET A 85 -10.90 9.35 -2.51
N TYR A 86 -11.42 10.48 -2.07
CA TYR A 86 -12.84 10.59 -1.69
C TYR A 86 -13.79 10.54 -2.91
N GLN A 87 -13.27 10.75 -4.11
CA GLN A 87 -14.04 10.73 -5.36
C GLN A 87 -13.96 9.40 -6.10
N LEU A 88 -13.17 8.45 -5.62
CA LEU A 88 -12.99 7.15 -6.26
C LEU A 88 -13.86 6.09 -5.61
N ASP A 89 -14.43 5.20 -6.42
CA ASP A 89 -15.12 4.01 -5.94
C ASP A 89 -14.10 2.90 -5.69
N MET A 90 -13.86 2.61 -4.42
CA MET A 90 -12.91 1.58 -4.00
C MET A 90 -13.60 0.42 -3.27
N LYS A 91 -14.86 0.17 -3.59
CA LYS A 91 -15.65 -0.90 -2.94
C LYS A 91 -15.34 -2.31 -3.45
N GLY A 92 -14.81 -2.41 -4.67
CA GLY A 92 -14.49 -3.70 -5.27
C GLY A 92 -13.20 -4.34 -4.71
N PRO A 93 -12.68 -5.40 -5.37
CA PRO A 93 -11.43 -6.02 -4.98
C PRO A 93 -10.25 -5.11 -5.32
N ILE A 94 -9.68 -4.46 -4.33
CA ILE A 94 -8.68 -3.40 -4.48
C ILE A 94 -7.30 -3.87 -4.04
N GLY A 95 -6.29 -3.55 -4.87
CA GLY A 95 -4.89 -3.52 -4.48
C GLY A 95 -4.44 -2.08 -4.31
N LEU A 96 -4.06 -1.70 -3.10
CA LEU A 96 -3.53 -0.38 -2.79
C LEU A 96 -2.02 -0.38 -2.90
N VAL A 97 -1.46 0.42 -3.80
CA VAL A 97 -0.02 0.47 -4.06
C VAL A 97 0.57 1.72 -3.43
N ILE A 98 1.56 1.53 -2.56
CA ILE A 98 2.24 2.59 -1.82
C ILE A 98 3.73 2.57 -2.16
N GLY A 99 4.28 3.73 -2.46
CA GLY A 99 5.72 3.93 -2.68
C GLY A 99 6.37 4.65 -1.51
N ASN A 100 7.70 4.79 -1.57
CA ASN A 100 8.42 5.53 -0.54
C ASN A 100 8.14 7.05 -0.66
N GLU A 101 8.51 7.77 0.40
CA GLU A 101 8.20 9.20 0.53
C GLU A 101 8.95 10.09 -0.47
N GLY A 102 10.16 9.67 -0.88
CA GLY A 102 10.99 10.44 -1.80
C GLY A 102 10.61 10.20 -3.25
N ASP A 103 10.74 8.95 -3.68
CA ASP A 103 10.57 8.59 -5.09
C ASP A 103 9.13 8.21 -5.46
N GLY A 104 8.29 7.92 -4.46
CA GLY A 104 6.94 7.44 -4.70
C GLY A 104 6.92 6.05 -5.31
N VAL A 105 5.85 5.74 -6.01
CA VAL A 105 5.70 4.48 -6.74
C VAL A 105 6.49 4.58 -8.05
N SER A 106 7.22 3.53 -8.42
CA SER A 106 7.98 3.52 -9.68
C SER A 106 7.05 3.70 -10.88
N LYS A 107 7.60 4.29 -11.95
CA LYS A 107 6.83 4.64 -13.15
C LYS A 107 6.09 3.44 -13.73
N LEU A 108 6.78 2.31 -13.89
CA LEU A 108 6.20 1.13 -14.52
C LEU A 108 5.07 0.53 -13.66
N VAL A 109 5.25 0.49 -12.35
CA VAL A 109 4.21 0.02 -11.44
C VAL A 109 3.00 0.94 -11.51
N LYS A 110 3.22 2.25 -11.47
CA LYS A 110 2.16 3.26 -11.56
C LYS A 110 1.37 3.15 -12.86
N GLU A 111 2.04 2.93 -13.99
CA GLU A 111 1.40 2.79 -15.30
C GLU A 111 0.48 1.55 -15.38
N ASN A 112 0.73 0.55 -14.56
CA ASN A 112 -0.08 -0.66 -14.50
C ASN A 112 -1.26 -0.56 -13.52
N CYS A 113 -1.36 0.53 -12.75
CA CYS A 113 -2.50 0.77 -11.88
C CYS A 113 -3.68 1.32 -12.67
N ASP A 114 -4.89 1.04 -12.19
CA ASP A 114 -6.12 1.49 -12.85
C ASP A 114 -6.48 2.92 -12.46
N PHE A 115 -6.17 3.30 -11.23
CA PHE A 115 -6.47 4.62 -10.68
C PHE A 115 -5.28 5.19 -9.94
N ILE A 116 -5.17 6.50 -9.96
CA ILE A 116 -4.21 7.26 -9.17
C ILE A 116 -5.01 8.06 -8.15
N ALA A 117 -4.80 7.79 -6.87
CA ALA A 117 -5.53 8.41 -5.79
C ALA A 117 -4.62 9.33 -4.98
N SER A 118 -5.12 10.50 -4.65
CA SER A 118 -4.40 11.45 -3.78
C SER A 118 -5.15 11.64 -2.47
N ILE A 119 -4.38 11.97 -1.43
CA ILE A 119 -4.91 12.45 -0.16
C ILE A 119 -4.90 13.98 -0.25
N PRO A 120 -6.05 14.66 -0.09
CA PRO A 120 -6.07 16.13 -0.13
C PRO A 120 -5.13 16.73 0.92
N MET A 121 -4.28 17.66 0.49
CA MET A 121 -3.34 18.36 1.35
C MET A 121 -3.70 19.86 1.39
N LYS A 122 -3.79 20.41 2.59
CA LYS A 122 -4.18 21.80 2.81
C LYS A 122 -3.08 22.67 3.40
N GLY A 123 -1.97 22.07 3.79
CA GLY A 123 -0.82 22.78 4.35
C GLY A 123 0.27 23.04 3.32
N GLU A 124 1.39 23.55 3.79
CA GLU A 124 2.56 23.78 2.94
C GLU A 124 3.34 22.50 2.65
N ILE A 125 3.35 21.55 3.59
CA ILE A 125 3.91 20.24 3.39
C ILE A 125 2.94 19.43 2.52
N ASN A 126 3.44 18.80 1.47
CA ASN A 126 2.61 18.16 0.45
C ASN A 126 2.72 16.64 0.41
N SER A 127 3.27 16.03 1.45
CA SER A 127 3.36 14.57 1.55
C SER A 127 3.20 14.11 2.99
N LEU A 128 2.73 12.89 3.17
CA LEU A 128 2.68 12.20 4.45
C LEU A 128 3.73 11.09 4.49
N ASN A 129 4.17 10.72 5.68
CA ASN A 129 4.93 9.49 5.87
C ASN A 129 4.19 8.32 5.22
N ALA A 130 4.92 7.39 4.62
CA ALA A 130 4.32 6.29 3.85
C ALA A 130 3.36 5.43 4.67
N SER A 131 3.69 5.13 5.92
CA SER A 131 2.80 4.34 6.77
C SER A 131 1.56 5.11 7.19
N VAL A 132 1.67 6.42 7.38
CA VAL A 132 0.53 7.29 7.68
C VAL A 132 -0.38 7.39 6.47
N ALA A 133 0.17 7.62 5.27
CA ALA A 133 -0.61 7.65 4.03
C ALA A 133 -1.36 6.33 3.80
N THR A 134 -0.69 5.20 4.06
CA THR A 134 -1.32 3.88 3.98
C THR A 134 -2.53 3.78 4.91
N GLY A 135 -2.37 4.22 6.15
CA GLY A 135 -3.47 4.21 7.12
C GLY A 135 -4.66 5.04 6.67
N VAL A 136 -4.40 6.26 6.19
CA VAL A 136 -5.45 7.16 5.72
C VAL A 136 -6.22 6.54 4.55
N MET A 137 -5.52 6.02 3.54
CA MET A 137 -6.15 5.43 2.36
C MET A 137 -6.83 4.11 2.66
N ALA A 138 -6.21 3.25 3.46
CA ALA A 138 -6.80 1.98 3.85
C ALA A 138 -8.12 2.16 4.60
N TYR A 139 -8.19 3.15 5.49
CA TYR A 139 -9.43 3.46 6.20
C TYR A 139 -10.49 4.08 5.30
N GLU A 140 -10.13 4.83 4.27
CA GLU A 140 -11.11 5.27 3.27
C GLU A 140 -11.69 4.09 2.50
N ILE A 141 -10.86 3.12 2.13
CA ILE A 141 -11.34 1.90 1.48
C ILE A 141 -12.28 1.13 2.41
N LEU A 142 -11.92 0.98 3.68
CA LEU A 142 -12.76 0.32 4.67
C LEU A 142 -14.08 1.07 4.85
N ARG A 143 -14.04 2.41 4.98
CA ARG A 143 -15.24 3.23 5.15
C ARG A 143 -16.24 2.99 4.03
N GLN A 144 -15.79 2.88 2.80
CA GLN A 144 -16.67 2.64 1.66
C GLN A 144 -17.39 1.29 1.71
N ARG A 145 -16.90 0.36 2.52
CA ARG A 145 -17.45 -1.00 2.65
C ARG A 145 -18.28 -1.21 3.93
N LEU A 146 -18.32 -0.24 4.79
CA LEU A 146 -19.09 -0.32 6.04
C LEU A 146 -20.60 -0.12 5.83
#